data_eff0d9dc7ce5f6c5b33532097a42a1f5
#
_entry.id   eff0d9dc7ce5f6c5b33532097a42a1f5
#
_cell.length_a   1.000
_cell.length_b   1.000
_cell.length_c   1.000
_cell.angle_alpha   90.00
_cell.angle_beta   90.00
_cell.angle_gamma   90.00
#
_symmetry.space_group_name_H-M   'P 1'
#
loop_
_entity.id
_entity.type
_entity.pdbx_description
1 polymer ?
#
loop_
_entity_poly.entity_id
_entity_poly.type
_entity_poly.pdbx_seq_one_letter_code
_entity_poly.pdbx_strand_id
1 'polypeptide(L)'
;MNYAAIGCVVGHELSHGFDDQGRRFDAEGNLNNWWDDETSAKYVEKTKCIIYQYGNYTEPSVNLPLNGINTQGENIADNAGFKQAYRAYGKEIAYSMSKIWLSNR
;
A
#
# COMPACT_ATOMS: atom_id res chain seq x y z
N MET A 1 -11.47 13.54 -7.73
CA MET A 1 -10.13 14.11 -7.45
C MET A 1 -9.60 13.71 -6.07
N ASN A 2 -10.38 13.82 -5.00
CA ASN A 2 -9.92 13.55 -3.62
C ASN A 2 -9.37 12.13 -3.41
N TYR A 3 -9.98 11.09 -4.00
CA TYR A 3 -9.50 9.72 -3.89
C TYR A 3 -8.13 9.51 -4.56
N ALA A 4 -7.90 10.14 -5.71
CA ALA A 4 -6.65 10.00 -6.47
C ALA A 4 -5.50 10.86 -5.90
N ALA A 5 -5.81 11.85 -5.10
CA ALA A 5 -4.82 12.71 -4.45
C ALA A 5 -4.67 12.33 -2.97
N ILE A 6 -5.41 12.99 -2.09
CA ILE A 6 -5.29 12.78 -0.65
C ILE A 6 -5.66 11.34 -0.23
N GLY A 7 -6.54 10.67 -0.96
CA GLY A 7 -6.88 9.28 -0.68
C GLY A 7 -5.70 8.32 -0.84
N CYS A 8 -4.83 8.55 -1.84
CA CYS A 8 -3.60 7.76 -1.99
C CYS A 8 -2.62 8.04 -0.85
N VAL A 9 -2.47 9.31 -0.45
CA VAL A 9 -1.60 9.67 0.68
C VAL A 9 -2.10 9.05 1.98
N VAL A 10 -3.38 9.16 2.29
CA VAL A 10 -3.96 8.54 3.49
C VAL A 10 -3.80 7.02 3.47
N GLY A 11 -4.03 6.38 2.32
CA GLY A 11 -3.82 4.95 2.17
C GLY A 11 -2.35 4.54 2.35
N HIS A 12 -1.41 5.34 1.84
CA HIS A 12 0.03 5.17 2.02
C HIS A 12 0.41 5.21 3.50
N GLU A 13 0.06 6.28 4.21
CA GLU A 13 0.36 6.44 5.64
C GLU A 13 -0.22 5.30 6.50
N LEU A 14 -1.47 4.90 6.24
CA LEU A 14 -2.07 3.76 6.93
C LEU A 14 -1.32 2.45 6.65
N SER A 15 -0.77 2.31 5.45
CA SER A 15 -0.06 1.09 5.04
C SER A 15 1.31 0.96 5.67
N HIS A 16 1.93 2.07 6.12
CA HIS A 16 3.19 2.04 6.86
C HIS A 16 3.10 1.21 8.16
N GLY A 17 1.93 1.11 8.78
CA GLY A 17 1.72 0.20 9.91
C GLY A 17 1.95 -1.29 9.58
N PHE A 18 2.00 -1.64 8.30
CA PHE A 18 2.13 -3.02 7.79
C PHE A 18 3.27 -3.18 6.78
N ASP A 19 4.15 -2.20 6.62
CA ASP A 19 5.37 -2.35 5.83
C ASP A 19 6.41 -3.24 6.52
N ASP A 20 7.60 -3.35 5.97
CA ASP A 20 8.67 -4.21 6.51
C ASP A 20 9.14 -3.81 7.91
N GLN A 21 9.03 -2.54 8.27
CA GLN A 21 9.40 -2.02 9.59
C GLN A 21 8.18 -1.85 10.49
N GLY A 22 7.11 -1.20 10.01
CA GLY A 22 5.92 -0.89 10.80
C GLY A 22 5.22 -2.12 11.36
N ARG A 23 5.17 -3.23 10.61
CA ARG A 23 4.60 -4.50 11.08
C ARG A 23 5.25 -5.08 12.34
N ARG A 24 6.39 -4.56 12.74
CA ARG A 24 7.13 -5.00 13.93
C ARG A 24 6.65 -4.31 15.21
N PHE A 25 5.76 -3.33 15.08
CA PHE A 25 5.17 -2.62 16.20
C PHE A 25 3.73 -3.09 16.43
N ASP A 26 3.37 -3.23 17.70
CA ASP A 26 1.99 -3.51 18.12
C ASP A 26 1.11 -2.24 18.11
N ALA A 27 -0.16 -2.39 18.48
CA ALA A 27 -1.13 -1.29 18.48
C ALA A 27 -0.78 -0.18 19.48
N GLU A 28 0.02 -0.47 20.50
CA GLU A 28 0.53 0.46 21.50
C GLU A 28 1.83 1.15 21.06
N GLY A 29 2.38 0.76 19.92
CA GLY A 29 3.64 1.30 19.39
C GLY A 29 4.91 0.66 19.99
N ASN A 30 4.80 -0.45 20.68
CA ASN A 30 5.95 -1.17 21.19
C ASN A 30 6.55 -2.08 20.12
N LEU A 31 7.86 -2.20 20.08
CA LEU A 31 8.55 -3.16 19.24
C LEU A 31 8.24 -4.58 19.74
N ASN A 32 7.33 -5.26 19.10
CA ASN A 32 6.80 -6.54 19.52
C ASN A 32 6.46 -7.41 18.29
N ASN A 33 6.94 -8.66 18.30
CA ASN A 33 6.60 -9.62 17.26
C ASN A 33 5.22 -10.25 17.55
N TRP A 34 4.15 -9.57 17.11
CA TRP A 34 2.77 -10.00 17.31
C TRP A 34 2.22 -10.87 16.16
N TRP A 35 3.01 -11.03 15.10
CA TRP A 35 2.69 -11.91 14.00
C TRP A 35 3.16 -13.34 14.30
N ASP A 36 2.34 -14.34 13.97
CA ASP A 36 2.81 -15.73 13.99
C ASP A 36 3.84 -16.00 12.88
N ASP A 37 4.60 -17.08 13.06
CA ASP A 37 5.71 -17.41 12.16
C ASP A 37 5.23 -17.70 10.72
N GLU A 38 4.06 -18.34 10.56
CA GLU A 38 3.50 -18.65 9.26
C GLU A 38 3.10 -17.37 8.51
N THR A 39 2.41 -16.46 9.18
CA THR A 39 2.02 -15.17 8.63
C THR A 39 3.23 -14.31 8.29
N SER A 40 4.24 -14.28 9.17
CA SER A 40 5.51 -13.61 8.92
C SER A 40 6.22 -14.14 7.68
N ALA A 41 6.31 -15.46 7.54
CA ALA A 41 6.93 -16.08 6.36
C ALA A 41 6.18 -15.76 5.06
N LYS A 42 4.85 -15.80 5.07
CA LYS A 42 4.01 -15.42 3.92
C LYS A 42 4.17 -13.94 3.56
N TYR A 43 4.30 -13.06 4.56
CA TYR A 43 4.56 -11.65 4.31
C TYR A 43 5.88 -11.45 3.59
N VAL A 44 6.98 -12.02 4.14
CA VAL A 44 8.32 -11.94 3.55
C VAL A 44 8.33 -12.47 2.10
N GLU A 45 7.64 -13.57 1.83
CA GLU A 45 7.54 -14.10 0.48
C GLU A 45 6.84 -13.12 -0.48
N LYS A 46 5.77 -12.47 -0.03
CA LYS A 46 5.05 -11.47 -0.84
C LYS A 46 5.87 -10.21 -1.09
N THR A 47 6.69 -9.77 -0.14
CA THR A 47 7.51 -8.55 -0.32
C THR A 47 8.61 -8.74 -1.35
N LYS A 48 9.06 -9.96 -1.62
CA LYS A 48 10.06 -10.25 -2.68
C LYS A 48 9.62 -9.73 -4.04
N CYS A 49 8.33 -9.80 -4.36
CA CYS A 49 7.78 -9.27 -5.61
C CYS A 49 8.03 -7.77 -5.74
N ILE A 50 7.76 -7.00 -4.69
CA ILE A 50 7.99 -5.55 -4.66
C ILE A 50 9.49 -5.23 -4.73
N ILE A 51 10.30 -5.88 -3.92
CA ILE A 51 11.75 -5.71 -3.93
C ILE A 51 12.33 -5.94 -5.31
N TYR A 52 11.95 -7.03 -5.96
CA TYR A 52 12.43 -7.40 -7.28
C TYR A 52 11.95 -6.41 -8.36
N GLN A 53 10.68 -6.03 -8.33
CA GLN A 53 10.11 -5.09 -9.29
C GLN A 53 10.86 -3.76 -9.26
N TYR A 54 10.98 -3.14 -8.08
CA TYR A 54 11.63 -1.84 -7.95
C TYR A 54 13.15 -1.92 -8.12
N GLY A 55 13.78 -3.02 -7.72
CA GLY A 55 15.20 -3.26 -7.96
C GLY A 55 15.57 -3.40 -9.44
N ASN A 56 14.61 -3.60 -10.34
CA ASN A 56 14.83 -3.63 -11.78
C ASN A 56 14.64 -2.27 -12.47
N TYR A 57 14.26 -1.23 -11.74
CA TYR A 57 14.15 0.12 -12.30
C TYR A 57 15.50 0.83 -12.23
N THR A 58 15.77 1.64 -13.25
CA THR A 58 16.93 2.52 -13.32
C THR A 58 16.45 3.96 -13.39
N GLU A 59 17.04 4.85 -12.59
CA GLU A 59 16.78 6.28 -12.69
C GLU A 59 17.52 6.83 -13.93
N PRO A 60 16.79 7.27 -14.98
CA PRO A 60 17.42 7.61 -16.26
C PRO A 60 18.34 8.82 -16.19
N SER A 61 18.08 9.77 -15.30
CA SER A 61 18.85 11.01 -15.19
C SER A 61 20.29 10.81 -14.74
N VAL A 62 20.52 9.76 -13.96
CA VAL A 62 21.84 9.41 -13.38
C VAL A 62 22.31 8.01 -13.77
N ASN A 63 21.47 7.27 -14.49
CA ASN A 63 21.72 5.89 -14.92
C ASN A 63 22.11 4.95 -13.77
N LEU A 64 21.46 5.11 -12.60
CA LEU A 64 21.69 4.27 -11.43
C LEU A 64 20.47 3.38 -11.16
N PRO A 65 20.67 2.11 -10.80
CA PRO A 65 19.58 1.21 -10.41
C PRO A 65 19.00 1.63 -9.05
N LEU A 66 17.69 1.45 -8.90
CA LEU A 66 17.04 1.60 -7.60
C LEU A 66 17.39 0.40 -6.70
N ASN A 67 17.49 0.66 -5.40
CA ASN A 67 17.68 -0.40 -4.42
C ASN A 67 16.31 -0.81 -3.82
N GLY A 68 15.67 -1.82 -4.41
CA GLY A 68 14.36 -2.30 -3.98
C GLY A 68 14.30 -2.80 -2.54
N ILE A 69 15.44 -3.22 -1.97
CA ILE A 69 15.52 -3.61 -0.55
C ILE A 69 15.40 -2.37 0.35
N ASN A 70 16.18 -1.32 0.04
CA ASN A 70 16.18 -0.11 0.85
C ASN A 70 14.86 0.68 0.76
N THR A 71 14.20 0.60 -0.39
CA THR A 71 12.97 1.34 -0.66
C THR A 71 11.69 0.53 -0.44
N GLN A 72 11.78 -0.73 0.03
CA GLN A 72 10.64 -1.64 0.08
C GLN A 72 9.48 -1.11 0.94
N GLY A 73 9.75 -0.46 2.06
CA GLY A 73 8.71 0.09 2.95
C GLY A 73 7.84 1.10 2.22
N GLU A 74 8.46 2.09 1.60
CA GLU A 74 7.79 3.11 0.79
C GLU A 74 7.03 2.50 -0.40
N ASN A 75 7.67 1.55 -1.09
CA ASN A 75 7.07 0.89 -2.24
C ASN A 75 5.85 0.03 -1.84
N ILE A 76 5.89 -0.63 -0.70
CA ILE A 76 4.75 -1.39 -0.14
C ILE A 76 3.61 -0.42 0.20
N ALA A 77 3.92 0.68 0.89
CA ALA A 77 2.95 1.69 1.27
C ALA A 77 2.28 2.34 0.06
N ASP A 78 3.04 2.72 -0.97
CA ASP A 78 2.53 3.27 -2.22
C ASP A 78 1.58 2.31 -2.93
N ASN A 79 1.99 1.07 -3.15
CA ASN A 79 1.17 0.07 -3.85
C ASN A 79 -0.12 -0.26 -3.08
N ALA A 80 -0.04 -0.37 -1.76
CA ALA A 80 -1.19 -0.63 -0.91
C ALA A 80 -2.14 0.57 -0.86
N GLY A 81 -1.60 1.79 -0.67
CA GLY A 81 -2.35 3.03 -0.59
C GLY A 81 -3.11 3.33 -1.88
N PHE A 82 -2.44 3.23 -3.03
CA PHE A 82 -3.08 3.38 -4.33
C PHE A 82 -4.23 2.39 -4.53
N LYS A 83 -4.01 1.13 -4.19
CA LYS A 83 -5.04 0.08 -4.33
C LYS A 83 -6.24 0.34 -3.42
N GLN A 84 -6.02 0.84 -2.20
CA GLN A 84 -7.09 1.20 -1.27
C GLN A 84 -7.89 2.40 -1.79
N ALA A 85 -7.22 3.45 -2.24
CA ALA A 85 -7.85 4.63 -2.81
C ALA A 85 -8.71 4.29 -4.05
N TYR A 86 -8.20 3.45 -4.94
CA TYR A 86 -8.92 2.98 -6.12
C TYR A 86 -10.19 2.18 -5.76
N ARG A 87 -10.08 1.29 -4.77
CA ARG A 87 -11.24 0.52 -4.27
C ARG A 87 -12.30 1.41 -3.61
N ALA A 88 -11.87 2.40 -2.83
CA ALA A 88 -12.78 3.36 -2.21
C ALA A 88 -13.53 4.19 -3.26
N TYR A 89 -12.84 4.64 -4.30
CA TYR A 89 -13.45 5.35 -5.43
C TYR A 89 -14.49 4.50 -6.16
N GLY A 90 -14.19 3.24 -6.42
CA GLY A 90 -15.15 2.31 -7.05
C GLY A 90 -16.43 2.12 -6.24
N LYS A 91 -16.32 2.04 -4.90
CA LYS A 91 -17.49 1.98 -4.00
C LYS A 91 -18.33 3.25 -4.04
N GLU A 92 -17.70 4.43 -4.08
CA GLU A 92 -18.40 5.71 -4.17
C GLU A 92 -19.16 5.86 -5.47
N ILE A 93 -18.57 5.46 -6.60
CA ILE A 93 -19.28 5.45 -7.90
C ILE A 93 -20.50 4.54 -7.84
N ALA A 94 -20.36 3.31 -7.35
CA ALA A 94 -21.47 2.36 -7.26
C ALA A 94 -22.61 2.90 -6.38
N TYR A 95 -22.28 3.52 -5.24
CA TYR A 95 -23.26 4.15 -4.36
C TYR A 95 -23.98 5.32 -5.03
N SER A 96 -23.26 6.20 -5.71
CA SER A 96 -23.84 7.35 -6.42
C SER A 96 -24.77 6.90 -7.55
N MET A 97 -24.39 5.89 -8.31
CA MET A 97 -25.23 5.32 -9.37
C MET A 97 -26.52 4.69 -8.82
N SER A 98 -26.44 3.99 -7.68
CA SER A 98 -27.63 3.41 -7.04
C SER A 98 -28.63 4.46 -6.59
N LYS A 99 -28.17 5.60 -6.07
CA LYS A 99 -29.02 6.73 -5.69
C LYS A 99 -29.73 7.34 -6.89
N ILE A 100 -29.02 7.57 -8.00
CA ILE A 100 -29.60 8.10 -9.24
C ILE A 100 -30.69 7.15 -9.76
N TRP A 101 -30.44 5.84 -9.74
CA TRP A 101 -31.41 4.86 -10.19
C TRP A 101 -32.69 4.83 -9.32
N LEU A 102 -32.54 4.97 -8.00
CA LEU A 102 -33.68 5.02 -7.07
C LEU A 102 -34.48 6.32 -7.18
N SER A 103 -33.84 7.45 -7.51
CA SER A 103 -34.53 8.75 -7.64
C SER A 103 -35.31 8.91 -8.92
N ASN A 104 -35.07 8.04 -9.91
CA ASN A 104 -35.76 8.06 -11.21
C ASN A 104 -36.93 7.04 -11.30
N ARG A 105 -37.38 6.49 -10.17
CA ARG A 105 -38.57 5.65 -10.03
C ARG A 105 -39.66 6.38 -9.29
#